data_27720e3de193db6a0618c96f4af45520
#
_entry.id   27720e3de193db6a0618c96f4af45520
#
_cell.length_a   1.000
_cell.length_b   1.000
_cell.length_c   1.000
_cell.angle_alpha   90.00
_cell.angle_beta   90.00
_cell.angle_gamma   90.00
#
_symmetry.space_group_name_H-M   'P 1'
#
loop_
_entity.id
_entity.type
_entity.pdbx_description
1 polymer ?
#
loop_
_entity_poly.entity_id
_entity_poly.type
_entity_poly.pdbx_seq_one_letter_code
_entity_poly.pdbx_strand_id
1 'polypeptide(L)'
;MFKNRKTKVRFYGINSKLKLYYYAGLLILLALLMALPMYINAELFKIVKWFIVIISLISIFFEYFTSELSFSESQRIKAKLKKVIRDNKLFIKRVFLNDSLVMKFYIKEKHLYIEAYPKGVDYLSKLEKLGKVIETTLNLSLIDSQNNKADRFTYIFEKNKPNRIYVQHELFQNNRKGIISLDSEKSWNYSKYPHAIIAGKTGGGKTYFIYYLILSFLSQNSTVFIGDPKQKDLYSLKHIIGEKYVESSANGIAKILRLMYEEMDKRNEIMTQNGLNDFGKDYRDYNLAPFVGVFDEISVVKNDDLKVAKEIDRLLAQVIMKGRQYGVFVILATQKPDADTIPTSIRDEVSLRVSLGKMYREGLKMTLGDDFDELPAGEQSQGQGFIFIDGEGWSMPRTFKSPWFKNNEIDLFKAVSKYN
;
A
#
# COMPACT_ATOMS: atom_id res chain seq x y z
N MET A 1 -9.14 3.30 26.63
CA MET A 1 -9.99 3.76 25.52
C MET A 1 -9.69 5.23 25.23
N PHE A 2 -8.58 5.54 24.50
CA PHE A 2 -8.22 6.91 24.15
C PHE A 2 -9.09 7.34 22.96
N LYS A 3 -10.05 8.21 23.21
CA LYS A 3 -10.84 8.88 22.17
C LYS A 3 -9.87 9.58 21.21
N ASN A 4 -9.87 9.21 19.91
CA ASN A 4 -9.08 9.83 18.85
C ASN A 4 -9.35 11.33 18.77
N ARG A 5 -8.61 12.13 19.53
CA ARG A 5 -8.81 13.58 19.63
C ARG A 5 -8.29 14.22 18.34
N LYS A 6 -9.21 14.69 17.48
CA LYS A 6 -8.84 15.38 16.24
C LYS A 6 -8.16 16.72 16.55
N THR A 7 -6.90 16.86 16.11
CA THR A 7 -6.15 18.11 16.26
C THR A 7 -6.44 19.03 15.08
N LYS A 8 -6.94 20.24 15.34
CA LYS A 8 -7.28 21.23 14.32
C LYS A 8 -6.06 22.06 13.93
N VAL A 9 -5.86 22.23 12.64
CA VAL A 9 -4.78 23.04 12.03
C VAL A 9 -5.41 24.16 11.20
N ARG A 10 -4.99 25.40 11.45
CA ARG A 10 -5.31 26.57 10.63
C ARG A 10 -4.07 27.44 10.48
N PHE A 11 -3.95 28.12 9.37
CA PHE A 11 -2.93 29.12 9.15
C PHE A 11 -3.54 30.50 9.40
N TYR A 12 -3.34 31.00 10.59
CA TYR A 12 -3.68 32.40 10.94
C TYR A 12 -2.47 33.28 10.61
N GLY A 13 -2.07 33.46 9.36
CA GLY A 13 -0.88 34.23 9.06
C GLY A 13 -0.88 35.56 9.82
N ILE A 14 -0.13 35.64 10.93
CA ILE A 14 0.27 36.93 11.50
C ILE A 14 1.13 37.54 10.40
N ASN A 15 0.68 38.68 9.86
CA ASN A 15 1.39 39.40 8.83
C ASN A 15 2.86 39.50 9.28
N SER A 16 3.81 39.18 8.41
CA SER A 16 5.24 39.25 8.74
C SER A 16 5.64 40.62 9.29
N LYS A 17 4.92 41.68 8.89
CA LYS A 17 5.02 43.00 9.46
C LYS A 17 4.64 43.06 10.95
N LEU A 18 3.62 42.33 11.38
CA LEU A 18 3.22 42.30 12.81
C LEU A 18 4.25 41.57 13.67
N LYS A 19 4.86 40.50 13.16
CA LYS A 19 6.01 39.85 13.81
C LYS A 19 7.22 40.79 13.89
N LEU A 20 7.47 41.49 12.80
CA LEU A 20 8.57 42.49 12.78
C LEU A 20 8.30 43.61 13.79
N TYR A 21 7.08 44.12 13.87
CA TYR A 21 6.69 45.12 14.88
C TYR A 21 6.76 44.61 16.32
N TYR A 22 6.42 43.34 16.53
CA TYR A 22 6.57 42.71 17.86
C TYR A 22 8.04 42.63 18.27
N TYR A 23 8.94 42.13 17.38
CA TYR A 23 10.37 42.07 17.67
C TYR A 23 11.02 43.46 17.73
N ALA A 24 10.60 44.38 16.88
CA ALA A 24 11.06 45.78 16.95
C ALA A 24 10.60 46.44 18.27
N GLY A 25 9.35 46.21 18.68
CA GLY A 25 8.84 46.66 19.97
C GLY A 25 9.62 46.09 21.16
N LEU A 26 9.99 44.82 21.06
CA LEU A 26 10.79 44.13 22.10
C LEU A 26 12.23 44.71 22.16
N LEU A 27 12.82 45.00 21.00
CA LEU A 27 14.15 45.65 20.91
C LEU A 27 14.12 47.10 21.42
N ILE A 28 13.05 47.86 21.09
CA ILE A 28 12.86 49.22 21.60
C ILE A 28 12.67 49.20 23.13
N LEU A 29 11.91 48.24 23.63
CA LEU A 29 11.72 48.04 25.07
C LEU A 29 13.03 47.70 25.79
N LEU A 30 13.85 46.84 25.19
CA LEU A 30 15.20 46.51 25.66
C LEU A 30 16.15 47.72 25.64
N ALA A 31 16.11 48.54 24.58
CA ALA A 31 16.92 49.76 24.47
C ALA A 31 16.51 50.82 25.51
N LEU A 32 15.21 51.02 25.68
CA LEU A 32 14.63 51.89 26.72
C LEU A 32 15.04 51.44 28.13
N LEU A 33 15.10 50.15 28.38
CA LEU A 33 15.53 49.60 29.65
C LEU A 33 17.05 49.74 29.88
N MET A 34 17.85 49.74 28.83
CA MET A 34 19.28 50.06 28.97
C MET A 34 19.53 51.53 29.28
N ALA A 35 18.61 52.42 28.89
CA ALA A 35 18.68 53.86 29.20
C ALA A 35 18.11 54.24 30.58
N LEU A 36 17.31 53.38 31.22
CA LEU A 36 16.61 53.58 32.48
C LEU A 36 17.50 53.62 33.75
N PRO A 37 18.75 53.07 33.84
CA PRO A 37 19.55 53.12 35.06
C PRO A 37 19.85 54.53 35.57
N MET A 38 19.67 55.56 34.74
CA MET A 38 19.87 56.93 35.12
C MET A 38 18.73 57.53 35.97
N TYR A 39 17.56 56.87 36.02
CA TYR A 39 16.34 57.46 36.60
C TYR A 39 15.57 56.57 37.60
N ILE A 40 15.96 55.31 37.86
CA ILE A 40 15.24 54.38 38.70
C ILE A 40 16.14 53.73 39.78
N ASN A 41 15.52 53.41 40.93
CA ASN A 41 16.16 52.68 42.03
C ASN A 41 16.72 51.32 41.54
N ALA A 42 17.97 51.02 41.90
CA ALA A 42 18.70 49.84 41.45
C ALA A 42 17.97 48.50 41.66
N GLU A 43 17.18 48.39 42.70
CA GLU A 43 16.40 47.18 43.00
C GLU A 43 15.19 47.01 42.01
N LEU A 44 14.50 48.06 41.69
CA LEU A 44 13.40 48.03 40.72
C LEU A 44 13.92 47.69 39.32
N PHE A 45 15.10 48.18 38.95
CA PHE A 45 15.78 47.89 37.71
C PHE A 45 16.11 46.40 37.57
N LYS A 46 16.63 45.75 38.64
CA LYS A 46 16.89 44.30 38.65
C LYS A 46 15.60 43.50 38.41
N ILE A 47 14.52 43.84 39.07
CA ILE A 47 13.23 43.12 38.91
C ILE A 47 12.71 43.22 37.47
N VAL A 48 12.70 44.39 36.86
CA VAL A 48 12.26 44.59 35.48
C VAL A 48 13.13 43.85 34.45
N LYS A 49 14.45 43.87 34.67
CA LYS A 49 15.43 43.12 33.86
C LYS A 49 15.09 41.62 33.86
N TRP A 50 14.93 41.05 35.05
CA TRP A 50 14.59 39.61 35.14
C TRP A 50 13.22 39.29 34.54
N PHE A 51 12.23 40.15 34.69
CA PHE A 51 10.90 39.97 34.09
C PHE A 51 10.95 39.88 32.53
N ILE A 52 11.80 40.72 31.90
CA ILE A 52 11.96 40.68 30.44
C ILE A 52 12.73 39.45 29.99
N VAL A 53 13.77 39.06 30.72
CA VAL A 53 14.48 37.81 30.42
C VAL A 53 13.52 36.62 30.46
N ILE A 54 12.67 36.55 31.49
CA ILE A 54 11.67 35.50 31.63
C ILE A 54 10.69 35.52 30.48
N ILE A 55 10.14 36.68 30.09
CA ILE A 55 9.20 36.79 28.94
C ILE A 55 9.89 36.38 27.63
N SER A 56 11.16 36.76 27.44
CA SER A 56 11.92 36.37 26.24
C SER A 56 12.16 34.88 26.19
N LEU A 57 12.52 34.25 27.30
CA LEU A 57 12.65 32.79 27.40
C LEU A 57 11.35 32.05 27.15
N ILE A 58 10.23 32.54 27.71
CA ILE A 58 8.90 31.99 27.46
C ILE A 58 8.54 32.10 25.99
N SER A 59 8.84 33.22 25.33
CA SER A 59 8.55 33.43 23.90
C SER A 59 9.38 32.47 23.03
N ILE A 60 10.67 32.30 23.32
CA ILE A 60 11.56 31.36 22.63
C ILE A 60 11.07 29.91 22.82
N PHE A 61 10.72 29.55 24.07
CA PHE A 61 10.18 28.24 24.38
C PHE A 61 8.86 27.98 23.63
N PHE A 62 7.98 28.97 23.58
CA PHE A 62 6.70 28.87 22.87
C PHE A 62 6.90 28.70 21.34
N GLU A 63 7.82 29.48 20.74
CA GLU A 63 8.17 29.32 19.31
C GLU A 63 8.78 27.94 19.05
N TYR A 64 9.70 27.49 19.90
CA TYR A 64 10.25 26.15 19.80
C TYR A 64 9.15 25.08 19.91
N PHE A 65 8.28 25.16 20.91
CA PHE A 65 7.23 24.18 21.15
C PHE A 65 6.20 24.10 19.99
N THR A 66 5.98 25.22 19.30
CA THR A 66 5.06 25.28 18.15
C THR A 66 5.74 25.07 16.80
N SER A 67 7.05 24.88 16.78
CA SER A 67 7.86 24.69 15.56
C SER A 67 7.91 23.23 15.10
N GLU A 68 8.53 23.01 13.94
CA GLU A 68 8.88 21.67 13.43
C GLU A 68 9.90 20.93 14.30
N LEU A 69 10.62 21.65 15.16
CA LEU A 69 11.65 21.12 16.08
C LEU A 69 11.07 20.68 17.44
N SER A 70 9.75 20.85 17.64
CA SER A 70 9.10 20.48 18.91
C SER A 70 9.32 19.01 19.29
N PHE A 71 9.49 18.72 20.55
CA PHE A 71 9.52 17.34 21.09
C PHE A 71 8.19 16.62 20.87
N SER A 72 7.06 17.33 20.80
CA SER A 72 5.75 16.73 20.56
C SER A 72 5.54 16.43 19.09
N GLU A 73 5.36 15.15 18.75
CA GLU A 73 5.02 14.70 17.39
C GLU A 73 3.80 15.44 16.82
N SER A 74 2.76 15.61 17.63
CA SER A 74 1.54 16.31 17.23
C SER A 74 1.82 17.76 16.85
N GLN A 75 2.72 18.46 17.56
CA GLN A 75 3.08 19.84 17.23
C GLN A 75 3.95 19.92 15.98
N ARG A 76 4.89 18.96 15.77
CA ARG A 76 5.66 18.85 14.52
C ARG A 76 4.76 18.68 13.31
N ILE A 77 3.81 17.73 13.38
CA ILE A 77 2.82 17.51 12.30
C ILE A 77 2.02 18.79 12.07
N LYS A 78 1.54 19.45 13.13
CA LYS A 78 0.78 20.69 13.04
C LYS A 78 1.58 21.81 12.38
N ALA A 79 2.85 21.98 12.72
CA ALA A 79 3.74 22.98 12.11
C ALA A 79 3.96 22.71 10.62
N LYS A 80 4.24 21.46 10.25
CA LYS A 80 4.40 21.04 8.86
C LYS A 80 3.12 21.25 8.04
N LEU A 81 1.96 20.90 8.56
CA LEU A 81 0.68 21.15 7.89
C LEU A 81 0.35 22.64 7.73
N LYS A 82 0.72 23.48 8.71
CA LYS A 82 0.63 24.95 8.56
C LYS A 82 1.51 25.45 7.41
N LYS A 83 2.70 24.89 7.26
CA LYS A 83 3.62 25.19 6.14
C LYS A 83 2.99 24.79 4.81
N VAL A 84 2.41 23.58 4.70
CA VAL A 84 1.68 23.13 3.51
C VAL A 84 0.57 24.12 3.13
N ILE A 85 -0.26 24.56 4.07
CA ILE A 85 -1.34 25.54 3.82
C ILE A 85 -0.77 26.85 3.29
N ARG A 86 0.33 27.33 3.89
CA ARG A 86 0.98 28.60 3.51
C ARG A 86 1.60 28.51 2.12
N ASP A 87 2.43 27.51 1.89
CA ASP A 87 3.27 27.42 0.68
C ASP A 87 2.42 27.11 -0.57
N ASN A 88 1.30 26.42 -0.40
CA ASN A 88 0.33 26.16 -1.47
C ASN A 88 -0.77 27.22 -1.57
N LYS A 89 -0.64 28.35 -0.85
CA LYS A 89 -1.60 29.49 -0.89
C LYS A 89 -3.05 29.06 -0.64
N LEU A 90 -3.27 28.12 0.31
CA LEU A 90 -4.59 27.61 0.67
C LEU A 90 -5.25 28.51 1.73
N PHE A 91 -5.20 29.82 1.53
CA PHE A 91 -5.80 30.82 2.39
C PHE A 91 -6.16 32.08 1.60
N ILE A 92 -7.18 32.80 2.10
CA ILE A 92 -7.59 34.10 1.59
C ILE A 92 -7.04 35.17 2.54
N LYS A 93 -6.28 36.13 1.99
CA LYS A 93 -5.75 37.24 2.77
C LYS A 93 -6.90 38.17 3.17
N ARG A 94 -7.01 38.47 4.45
CA ARG A 94 -7.90 39.50 5.00
C ARG A 94 -7.09 40.53 5.80
N VAL A 95 -7.69 41.66 6.11
CA VAL A 95 -7.00 42.80 6.76
C VAL A 95 -6.36 42.40 8.10
N PHE A 96 -7.05 41.63 8.93
CA PHE A 96 -6.57 41.27 10.27
C PHE A 96 -6.12 39.80 10.38
N LEU A 97 -6.90 38.85 9.88
CA LEU A 97 -6.61 37.42 9.98
C LEU A 97 -6.92 36.75 8.65
N ASN A 98 -6.02 35.88 8.19
CA ASN A 98 -6.26 35.09 6.98
C ASN A 98 -7.32 34.02 7.23
N ASP A 99 -8.27 33.88 6.30
CA ASP A 99 -9.16 32.74 6.27
C ASP A 99 -8.49 31.60 5.50
N SER A 100 -8.21 30.51 6.18
CA SER A 100 -7.44 29.40 5.60
C SER A 100 -8.23 28.11 5.55
N LEU A 101 -7.80 27.23 4.63
CA LEU A 101 -8.19 25.83 4.67
C LEU A 101 -8.06 25.28 6.11
N VAL A 102 -9.06 24.57 6.55
CA VAL A 102 -9.02 23.88 7.84
C VAL A 102 -8.59 22.45 7.61
N MET A 103 -7.51 22.05 8.24
CA MET A 103 -7.14 20.64 8.33
C MET A 103 -7.39 20.13 9.74
N LYS A 104 -7.76 18.86 9.86
CA LYS A 104 -7.79 18.14 11.12
C LYS A 104 -7.00 16.86 10.94
N PHE A 105 -6.20 16.49 11.92
CA PHE A 105 -5.49 15.22 11.87
C PHE A 105 -5.69 14.42 13.16
N TYR A 106 -5.59 13.12 13.03
CA TYR A 106 -5.61 12.17 14.15
C TYR A 106 -4.87 10.90 13.74
N ILE A 107 -4.37 10.20 14.74
CA ILE A 107 -3.72 8.88 14.54
C ILE A 107 -4.71 7.82 15.00
N LYS A 108 -4.95 6.85 14.12
CA LYS A 108 -5.75 5.67 14.43
C LYS A 108 -4.92 4.45 14.06
N GLU A 109 -4.68 3.56 15.03
CA GLU A 109 -3.79 2.40 14.86
C GLU A 109 -2.39 2.85 14.38
N LYS A 110 -1.98 2.44 13.19
CA LYS A 110 -0.68 2.77 12.60
C LYS A 110 -0.75 3.84 11.50
N HIS A 111 -1.93 4.43 11.29
CA HIS A 111 -2.18 5.37 10.21
C HIS A 111 -2.42 6.79 10.73
N LEU A 112 -1.88 7.76 10.00
CA LEU A 112 -2.17 9.17 10.19
C LEU A 112 -3.26 9.59 9.20
N TYR A 113 -4.40 10.02 9.73
CA TYR A 113 -5.51 10.57 8.96
C TYR A 113 -5.44 12.08 8.96
N ILE A 114 -5.54 12.68 7.77
CA ILE A 114 -5.60 14.14 7.60
C ILE A 114 -6.86 14.47 6.82
N GLU A 115 -7.79 15.16 7.45
CA GLU A 115 -9.04 15.63 6.85
C GLU A 115 -8.87 17.11 6.47
N ALA A 116 -9.02 17.45 5.18
CA ALA A 116 -9.02 18.81 4.67
C ALA A 116 -10.45 19.24 4.36
N TYR A 117 -10.88 20.36 4.91
CA TYR A 117 -12.23 20.92 4.78
C TYR A 117 -12.20 22.12 3.84
N PRO A 118 -12.62 21.97 2.57
CA PRO A 118 -12.73 23.07 1.63
C PRO A 118 -13.84 24.01 2.07
N LYS A 119 -13.58 25.31 2.05
CA LYS A 119 -14.56 26.35 2.33
C LYS A 119 -15.11 27.01 1.06
N GLY A 120 -14.97 26.37 -0.08
CA GLY A 120 -15.42 26.86 -1.37
C GLY A 120 -14.88 26.05 -2.53
N VAL A 121 -15.43 26.23 -3.71
CA VAL A 121 -15.17 25.44 -4.91
C VAL A 121 -13.73 25.58 -5.42
N ASP A 122 -13.07 26.72 -5.16
CA ASP A 122 -11.74 27.04 -5.70
C ASP A 122 -10.59 26.14 -5.19
N TYR A 123 -10.83 25.33 -4.16
CA TYR A 123 -9.80 24.46 -3.59
C TYR A 123 -9.89 22.99 -4.04
N LEU A 124 -10.96 22.55 -4.70
CA LEU A 124 -11.19 21.13 -5.00
C LEU A 124 -10.06 20.52 -5.85
N SER A 125 -9.70 21.14 -6.96
CA SER A 125 -8.62 20.68 -7.85
C SER A 125 -7.24 20.70 -7.19
N LYS A 126 -7.03 21.60 -6.22
CA LYS A 126 -5.79 21.65 -5.43
C LYS A 126 -5.74 20.54 -4.39
N LEU A 127 -6.89 20.18 -3.80
CA LEU A 127 -6.97 19.14 -2.79
C LEU A 127 -6.66 17.76 -3.37
N GLU A 128 -7.06 17.45 -4.60
CA GLU A 128 -6.71 16.19 -5.26
C GLU A 128 -5.19 15.96 -5.31
N LYS A 129 -4.42 16.99 -5.58
CA LYS A 129 -2.95 16.94 -5.65
C LYS A 129 -2.24 17.15 -4.31
N LEU A 130 -2.97 17.57 -3.30
CA LEU A 130 -2.39 17.95 -2.00
C LEU A 130 -1.84 16.76 -1.23
N GLY A 131 -2.38 15.56 -1.44
CA GLY A 131 -1.92 14.33 -0.81
C GLY A 131 -0.42 14.11 -0.99
N LYS A 132 0.08 14.31 -2.21
CA LYS A 132 1.51 14.13 -2.55
C LYS A 132 2.41 15.20 -1.94
N VAL A 133 1.92 16.43 -1.84
CA VAL A 133 2.64 17.52 -1.15
C VAL A 133 2.76 17.22 0.34
N ILE A 134 1.70 16.69 0.95
CA ILE A 134 1.70 16.28 2.36
C ILE A 134 2.64 15.08 2.56
N GLU A 135 2.60 14.08 1.66
CA GLU A 135 3.48 12.92 1.65
C GLU A 135 4.95 13.32 1.76
N THR A 136 5.40 14.20 0.86
CA THR A 136 6.79 14.69 0.84
C THR A 136 7.12 15.54 2.06
N THR A 137 6.21 16.41 2.50
CA THR A 137 6.43 17.30 3.66
C THR A 137 6.52 16.55 4.98
N LEU A 138 5.70 15.51 5.15
CA LEU A 138 5.70 14.68 6.35
C LEU A 138 6.74 13.56 6.29
N ASN A 139 7.25 13.22 5.10
CA ASN A 139 8.06 12.03 4.81
C ASN A 139 7.34 10.74 5.23
N LEU A 140 6.07 10.63 4.88
CA LEU A 140 5.21 9.46 5.12
C LEU A 140 4.64 8.99 3.80
N SER A 141 4.39 7.69 3.64
CA SER A 141 3.77 7.16 2.43
C SER A 141 2.26 7.40 2.42
N LEU A 142 1.74 8.03 1.38
CA LEU A 142 0.30 8.15 1.15
C LEU A 142 -0.24 6.78 0.74
N ILE A 143 -1.22 6.26 1.47
CA ILE A 143 -1.82 4.94 1.21
C ILE A 143 -3.26 5.03 0.73
N ASP A 144 -3.90 6.17 0.93
CA ASP A 144 -5.27 6.38 0.48
C ASP A 144 -5.63 7.87 0.40
N SER A 145 -6.50 8.22 -0.56
CA SER A 145 -7.00 9.57 -0.75
C SER A 145 -8.48 9.48 -1.11
N GLN A 146 -9.36 9.82 -0.18
CA GLN A 146 -10.80 9.62 -0.30
C GLN A 146 -11.55 10.94 -0.35
N ASN A 147 -12.42 11.08 -1.34
CA ASN A 147 -13.41 12.15 -1.47
C ASN A 147 -14.84 11.63 -1.19
N ASN A 148 -15.00 10.74 -0.23
CA ASN A 148 -16.27 10.05 0.04
C ASN A 148 -17.29 10.92 0.77
N LYS A 149 -16.94 12.14 1.17
CA LYS A 149 -17.82 13.09 1.87
C LYS A 149 -17.76 14.44 1.20
N ALA A 150 -18.91 14.98 0.87
CA ALA A 150 -19.03 16.28 0.21
C ALA A 150 -18.35 17.46 0.94
N ASP A 151 -18.10 17.32 2.27
CA ASP A 151 -17.55 18.37 3.12
C ASP A 151 -16.03 18.29 3.32
N ARG A 152 -15.36 17.21 2.88
CA ARG A 152 -13.94 17.00 3.16
C ARG A 152 -13.24 16.03 2.23
N PHE A 153 -11.93 16.25 2.05
CA PHE A 153 -10.96 15.28 1.55
C PHE A 153 -10.26 14.59 2.73
N THR A 154 -10.09 13.28 2.65
CA THR A 154 -9.36 12.51 3.66
C THR A 154 -8.13 11.88 3.02
N TYR A 155 -6.96 12.17 3.56
CA TYR A 155 -5.70 11.55 3.19
C TYR A 155 -5.27 10.62 4.32
N ILE A 156 -4.85 9.42 3.98
CA ILE A 156 -4.40 8.40 4.93
C ILE A 156 -2.94 8.10 4.64
N PHE A 157 -2.09 8.27 5.64
CA PHE A 157 -0.65 8.03 5.53
C PHE A 157 -0.24 6.88 6.43
N GLU A 158 0.69 6.06 5.92
CA GLU A 158 1.34 5.02 6.69
C GLU A 158 2.39 5.65 7.61
N LYS A 159 2.21 5.52 8.92
CA LYS A 159 3.11 6.13 9.91
C LYS A 159 4.44 5.41 10.02
N ASN A 160 4.40 4.08 9.92
CA ASN A 160 5.58 3.23 9.95
C ASN A 160 5.69 2.50 8.62
N LYS A 161 6.88 2.48 8.02
CA LYS A 161 7.11 1.64 6.84
C LYS A 161 6.96 0.18 7.26
N PRO A 162 6.14 -0.63 6.55
CA PRO A 162 5.97 -2.03 6.88
C PRO A 162 7.32 -2.76 6.80
N ASN A 163 7.54 -3.64 7.76
CA ASN A 163 8.72 -4.48 7.75
C ASN A 163 8.55 -5.62 6.76
N ARG A 164 9.63 -5.94 6.07
CA ARG A 164 9.71 -7.11 5.20
C ARG A 164 9.60 -8.38 6.05
N ILE A 165 8.83 -9.35 5.59
CA ILE A 165 8.85 -10.70 6.15
C ILE A 165 10.15 -11.38 5.72
N TYR A 166 10.88 -11.91 6.68
CA TYR A 166 11.98 -12.84 6.42
C TYR A 166 11.42 -14.25 6.53
N VAL A 167 11.52 -15.00 5.42
CA VAL A 167 10.90 -16.32 5.33
C VAL A 167 11.69 -17.31 6.18
N GLN A 168 10.98 -17.93 7.14
CA GLN A 168 11.48 -18.97 8.04
C GLN A 168 10.47 -20.11 8.09
N HIS A 169 10.88 -21.30 8.48
CA HIS A 169 9.98 -22.47 8.52
C HIS A 169 8.76 -22.28 9.41
N GLU A 170 8.93 -21.58 10.54
CA GLU A 170 7.87 -21.33 11.51
C GLU A 170 6.74 -20.46 10.94
N LEU A 171 7.04 -19.65 9.93
CA LEU A 171 6.06 -18.77 9.29
C LEU A 171 4.88 -19.55 8.69
N PHE A 172 5.13 -20.75 8.18
CA PHE A 172 4.13 -21.56 7.49
C PHE A 172 3.33 -22.47 8.45
N GLN A 173 3.77 -22.63 9.70
CA GLN A 173 3.09 -23.49 10.68
C GLN A 173 1.78 -22.89 11.20
N ASN A 174 1.65 -21.57 11.19
CA ASN A 174 0.52 -20.83 11.75
C ASN A 174 -0.32 -20.12 10.68
N ASN A 175 -0.25 -20.54 9.42
CA ASN A 175 -1.02 -19.92 8.35
C ASN A 175 -2.52 -20.15 8.54
N ARG A 176 -3.29 -19.06 8.56
CA ARG A 176 -4.75 -19.13 8.53
C ARG A 176 -5.21 -19.56 7.15
N LYS A 177 -6.07 -20.58 7.07
CA LYS A 177 -6.67 -21.01 5.80
C LYS A 177 -7.35 -19.83 5.11
N GLY A 178 -7.10 -19.66 3.82
CA GLY A 178 -7.68 -18.58 3.01
C GLY A 178 -6.91 -17.27 3.04
N ILE A 179 -5.83 -17.14 3.84
CA ILE A 179 -5.06 -15.89 4.00
C ILE A 179 -3.57 -16.17 3.87
N ILE A 180 -2.87 -15.31 3.14
CA ILE A 180 -1.41 -15.29 3.02
C ILE A 180 -0.90 -13.94 3.51
N SER A 181 0.04 -13.94 4.47
CA SER A 181 0.71 -12.72 4.93
C SER A 181 1.67 -12.22 3.84
N LEU A 182 1.62 -10.96 3.47
CA LEU A 182 2.44 -10.39 2.39
C LEU A 182 3.61 -9.56 2.94
N ASP A 183 3.37 -8.81 4.01
CA ASP A 183 4.38 -8.13 4.81
C ASP A 183 3.91 -8.08 6.28
N SER A 184 4.57 -7.32 7.14
CA SER A 184 4.19 -7.23 8.56
C SER A 184 2.79 -6.64 8.81
N GLU A 185 2.15 -6.06 7.80
CA GLU A 185 0.88 -5.33 7.91
C GLU A 185 -0.15 -5.71 6.86
N LYS A 186 0.29 -6.21 5.71
CA LYS A 186 -0.56 -6.59 4.60
C LYS A 186 -0.72 -8.10 4.51
N SER A 187 -1.92 -8.54 4.28
CA SER A 187 -2.25 -9.93 4.01
C SER A 187 -3.19 -10.03 2.82
N TRP A 188 -3.12 -11.12 2.11
CA TRP A 188 -4.00 -11.43 1.01
C TRP A 188 -5.02 -12.49 1.42
N ASN A 189 -6.26 -12.09 1.54
CA ASN A 189 -7.37 -13.02 1.70
C ASN A 189 -7.80 -13.51 0.31
N TYR A 190 -7.12 -14.56 -0.18
CA TYR A 190 -7.36 -15.09 -1.52
C TYR A 190 -8.73 -15.76 -1.69
N SER A 191 -9.37 -16.19 -0.59
CA SER A 191 -10.73 -16.72 -0.64
C SER A 191 -11.77 -15.65 -0.95
N LYS A 192 -11.51 -14.42 -0.52
CA LYS A 192 -12.40 -13.26 -0.77
C LYS A 192 -11.99 -12.49 -2.02
N TYR A 193 -10.70 -12.31 -2.22
CA TYR A 193 -10.07 -11.54 -3.29
C TYR A 193 -9.20 -12.49 -4.14
N PRO A 194 -9.82 -13.23 -5.08
CA PRO A 194 -9.17 -14.32 -5.78
C PRO A 194 -8.17 -13.82 -6.82
N HIS A 195 -7.35 -14.77 -7.26
CA HIS A 195 -6.38 -14.63 -8.34
C HIS A 195 -5.32 -13.55 -8.12
N ALA A 196 -4.18 -13.71 -8.76
CA ALA A 196 -3.07 -12.78 -8.66
C ALA A 196 -2.38 -12.52 -10.00
N ILE A 197 -1.99 -11.27 -10.25
CA ILE A 197 -1.04 -10.87 -11.28
C ILE A 197 0.22 -10.37 -10.61
N ILE A 198 1.38 -10.93 -10.99
CA ILE A 198 2.69 -10.55 -10.50
C ILE A 198 3.55 -10.13 -11.68
N ALA A 199 3.79 -8.84 -11.81
CA ALA A 199 4.65 -8.30 -12.86
C ALA A 199 6.01 -7.90 -12.29
N GLY A 200 7.07 -8.08 -13.08
CA GLY A 200 8.40 -7.63 -12.68
C GLY A 200 9.45 -8.06 -13.69
N LYS A 201 10.36 -7.14 -14.01
CA LYS A 201 11.52 -7.41 -14.86
C LYS A 201 12.47 -8.41 -14.22
N THR A 202 13.34 -8.99 -15.04
CA THR A 202 14.43 -9.83 -14.55
C THR A 202 15.21 -9.13 -13.44
N GLY A 203 15.49 -9.83 -12.35
CA GLY A 203 16.12 -9.25 -11.16
C GLY A 203 15.18 -8.44 -10.23
N GLY A 204 13.90 -8.27 -10.60
CA GLY A 204 12.92 -7.54 -9.77
C GLY A 204 12.45 -8.27 -8.50
N GLY A 205 12.76 -9.56 -8.35
CA GLY A 205 12.35 -10.36 -7.19
C GLY A 205 11.05 -11.17 -7.39
N LYS A 206 10.51 -11.20 -8.62
CA LYS A 206 9.27 -11.90 -8.98
C LYS A 206 9.31 -13.38 -8.61
N THR A 207 10.34 -14.11 -9.02
CA THR A 207 10.48 -15.55 -8.78
C THR A 207 10.49 -15.91 -7.30
N TYR A 208 11.19 -15.15 -6.46
CA TYR A 208 11.20 -15.36 -5.01
C TYR A 208 9.83 -15.13 -4.38
N PHE A 209 9.11 -14.13 -4.86
CA PHE A 209 7.75 -13.88 -4.36
C PHE A 209 6.78 -15.00 -4.78
N ILE A 210 6.92 -15.54 -5.99
CA ILE A 210 6.15 -16.70 -6.46
C ILE A 210 6.46 -17.93 -5.61
N TYR A 211 7.72 -18.22 -5.32
CA TYR A 211 8.10 -19.30 -4.41
C TYR A 211 7.46 -19.16 -3.04
N TYR A 212 7.44 -17.94 -2.49
CA TYR A 212 6.76 -17.69 -1.22
C TYR A 212 5.27 -18.00 -1.29
N LEU A 213 4.59 -17.63 -2.37
CA LEU A 213 3.17 -17.94 -2.56
C LEU A 213 2.94 -19.45 -2.71
N ILE A 214 3.77 -20.14 -3.49
CA ILE A 214 3.70 -21.62 -3.65
C ILE A 214 3.84 -22.29 -2.28
N LEU A 215 4.86 -21.95 -1.50
CA LEU A 215 5.04 -22.48 -0.14
C LEU A 215 3.85 -22.18 0.77
N SER A 216 3.31 -20.97 0.67
CA SER A 216 2.14 -20.57 1.47
C SER A 216 0.90 -21.39 1.12
N PHE A 217 0.69 -21.72 -0.15
CA PHE A 217 -0.42 -22.58 -0.57
C PHE A 217 -0.19 -24.03 -0.18
N LEU A 218 0.99 -24.59 -0.42
CA LEU A 218 1.33 -25.96 -0.03
C LEU A 218 1.17 -26.16 1.49
N SER A 219 1.59 -25.20 2.30
CA SER A 219 1.43 -25.26 3.76
C SER A 219 -0.04 -25.24 4.23
N GLN A 220 -0.96 -24.89 3.33
CA GLN A 220 -2.41 -24.94 3.57
C GLN A 220 -3.08 -26.17 2.91
N ASN A 221 -2.29 -27.19 2.57
CA ASN A 221 -2.71 -28.42 1.90
C ASN A 221 -3.31 -28.20 0.51
N SER A 222 -2.88 -27.15 -0.19
CA SER A 222 -3.34 -26.85 -1.54
C SER A 222 -2.69 -27.75 -2.57
N THR A 223 -3.43 -28.13 -3.60
CA THR A 223 -2.84 -28.72 -4.81
C THR A 223 -2.33 -27.60 -5.69
N VAL A 224 -1.04 -27.62 -6.04
CA VAL A 224 -0.39 -26.57 -6.84
C VAL A 224 0.11 -27.15 -8.15
N PHE A 225 -0.31 -26.55 -9.26
CA PHE A 225 0.20 -26.81 -10.61
C PHE A 225 1.03 -25.64 -11.10
N ILE A 226 2.07 -25.91 -11.88
CA ILE A 226 3.01 -24.92 -12.39
C ILE A 226 3.11 -25.03 -13.91
N GLY A 227 2.94 -23.92 -14.59
CA GLY A 227 3.24 -23.75 -16.01
C GLY A 227 4.44 -22.81 -16.18
N ASP A 228 5.59 -23.33 -16.60
CA ASP A 228 6.81 -22.55 -16.88
C ASP A 228 7.36 -22.84 -18.27
N PRO A 229 6.87 -22.14 -19.31
CA PRO A 229 7.33 -22.34 -20.69
C PRO A 229 8.82 -22.12 -20.91
N LYS A 230 9.44 -21.27 -20.08
CA LYS A 230 10.86 -20.96 -20.20
C LYS A 230 11.78 -22.01 -19.59
N GLN A 231 11.21 -23.01 -18.93
CA GLN A 231 11.91 -24.10 -18.24
C GLN A 231 13.03 -23.58 -17.32
N LYS A 232 12.71 -22.53 -16.54
CA LYS A 232 13.67 -21.90 -15.63
C LYS A 232 13.44 -22.36 -14.18
N ASP A 233 13.44 -21.39 -13.29
CA ASP A 233 13.45 -21.61 -11.85
C ASP A 233 12.24 -22.43 -11.37
N LEU A 234 11.02 -22.12 -11.85
CA LEU A 234 9.81 -22.82 -11.41
C LEU A 234 9.72 -24.24 -11.96
N TYR A 235 10.24 -24.46 -13.15
CA TYR A 235 10.25 -25.78 -13.78
C TYR A 235 11.07 -26.80 -12.98
N SER A 236 12.12 -26.36 -12.30
CA SER A 236 12.96 -27.23 -11.46
C SER A 236 12.20 -27.86 -10.28
N LEU A 237 11.08 -27.26 -9.87
CA LEU A 237 10.24 -27.80 -8.80
C LEU A 237 9.59 -29.15 -9.17
N LYS A 238 9.58 -29.56 -10.44
CA LYS A 238 9.06 -30.87 -10.88
C LYS A 238 9.69 -32.05 -10.15
N HIS A 239 10.98 -31.94 -9.77
CA HIS A 239 11.70 -32.97 -9.05
C HIS A 239 11.27 -33.15 -7.61
N ILE A 240 10.45 -32.21 -7.09
CA ILE A 240 10.02 -32.18 -5.69
C ILE A 240 8.52 -32.37 -5.58
N ILE A 241 7.73 -31.58 -6.30
CA ILE A 241 6.26 -31.67 -6.24
C ILE A 241 5.71 -32.77 -7.18
N GLY A 242 6.54 -33.31 -8.05
CA GLY A 242 6.21 -34.37 -9.01
C GLY A 242 5.98 -33.87 -10.43
N GLU A 243 6.40 -34.66 -11.41
CA GLU A 243 6.36 -34.30 -12.83
C GLU A 243 4.95 -33.97 -13.34
N LYS A 244 3.91 -34.63 -12.80
CA LYS A 244 2.51 -34.40 -13.20
C LYS A 244 1.99 -33.02 -12.87
N TYR A 245 2.65 -32.28 -11.99
CA TYR A 245 2.22 -30.97 -11.52
C TYR A 245 2.94 -29.80 -12.22
N VAL A 246 3.97 -30.09 -13.04
CA VAL A 246 4.77 -29.05 -13.68
C VAL A 246 4.85 -29.29 -15.19
N GLU A 247 4.38 -28.35 -15.97
CA GLU A 247 4.36 -28.42 -17.42
C GLU A 247 5.07 -27.19 -18.04
N SER A 248 5.65 -27.40 -19.23
CA SER A 248 6.33 -26.30 -19.94
C SER A 248 5.83 -26.11 -21.37
N SER A 249 5.18 -27.10 -21.96
CA SER A 249 4.64 -27.01 -23.32
C SER A 249 3.25 -26.36 -23.35
N ALA A 250 2.87 -25.80 -24.52
CA ALA A 250 1.53 -25.25 -24.72
C ALA A 250 0.42 -26.27 -24.39
N ASN A 251 0.56 -27.51 -24.88
CA ASN A 251 -0.38 -28.59 -24.60
C ASN A 251 -0.42 -28.98 -23.12
N GLY A 252 0.75 -28.99 -22.44
CA GLY A 252 0.86 -29.24 -21.01
C GLY A 252 0.14 -28.17 -20.18
N ILE A 253 0.32 -26.89 -20.53
CA ILE A 253 -0.35 -25.78 -19.88
C ILE A 253 -1.87 -25.82 -20.11
N ALA A 254 -2.30 -26.11 -21.34
CA ALA A 254 -3.71 -26.35 -21.64
C ALA A 254 -4.28 -27.52 -20.85
N LYS A 255 -3.52 -28.61 -20.66
CA LYS A 255 -3.89 -29.75 -19.80
C LYS A 255 -4.08 -29.32 -18.33
N ILE A 256 -3.17 -28.52 -17.76
CA ILE A 256 -3.34 -27.99 -16.39
C ILE A 256 -4.66 -27.19 -16.30
N LEU A 257 -4.93 -26.31 -17.25
CA LEU A 257 -6.16 -25.50 -17.24
C LEU A 257 -7.42 -26.35 -17.42
N ARG A 258 -7.39 -27.44 -18.20
CA ARG A 258 -8.49 -28.41 -18.29
C ARG A 258 -8.72 -29.08 -16.93
N LEU A 259 -7.66 -29.55 -16.25
CA LEU A 259 -7.76 -30.15 -14.92
C LEU A 259 -8.35 -29.17 -13.90
N MET A 260 -7.98 -27.88 -13.96
CA MET A 260 -8.56 -26.84 -13.11
C MET A 260 -10.05 -26.64 -13.39
N TYR A 261 -10.45 -26.66 -14.66
CA TYR A 261 -11.84 -26.54 -15.05
C TYR A 261 -12.66 -27.76 -14.62
N GLU A 262 -12.17 -28.98 -14.88
CA GLU A 262 -12.78 -30.24 -14.46
C GLU A 262 -12.93 -30.32 -12.93
N GLU A 263 -11.95 -29.83 -12.18
CA GLU A 263 -12.04 -29.75 -10.73
C GLU A 263 -13.16 -28.80 -10.26
N MET A 264 -13.37 -27.68 -10.96
CA MET A 264 -14.51 -26.81 -10.66
C MET A 264 -15.86 -27.51 -10.89
N ASP A 265 -16.02 -28.22 -12.00
CA ASP A 265 -17.25 -28.95 -12.30
C ASP A 265 -17.51 -30.04 -11.27
N LYS A 266 -16.49 -30.82 -10.89
CA LYS A 266 -16.56 -31.82 -9.82
C LYS A 266 -16.95 -31.20 -8.48
N ARG A 267 -16.38 -30.05 -8.12
CA ARG A 267 -16.73 -29.37 -6.87
C ARG A 267 -18.12 -28.79 -6.92
N ASN A 268 -18.57 -28.32 -8.08
CA ASN A 268 -19.93 -27.87 -8.25
C ASN A 268 -20.94 -29.00 -7.97
N GLU A 269 -20.69 -30.22 -8.44
CA GLU A 269 -21.52 -31.37 -8.14
C GLU A 269 -21.60 -31.62 -6.63
N ILE A 270 -20.47 -31.58 -5.92
CA ILE A 270 -20.41 -31.75 -4.45
C ILE A 270 -21.20 -30.66 -3.73
N MET A 271 -21.02 -29.41 -4.16
CA MET A 271 -21.57 -28.24 -3.49
C MET A 271 -23.06 -28.00 -3.76
N THR A 272 -23.64 -28.66 -4.77
CA THR A 272 -25.05 -28.52 -5.13
C THR A 272 -25.94 -29.67 -4.66
N GLN A 273 -25.36 -30.69 -4.01
CA GLN A 273 -26.11 -31.88 -3.58
C GLN A 273 -27.22 -31.58 -2.57
N ASN A 274 -27.09 -30.55 -1.74
CA ASN A 274 -28.05 -30.21 -0.68
C ASN A 274 -29.02 -29.07 -1.07
N GLY A 275 -29.02 -28.64 -2.32
CA GLY A 275 -29.96 -27.65 -2.84
C GLY A 275 -29.88 -26.29 -2.16
N LEU A 276 -31.00 -25.77 -1.66
CA LEU A 276 -31.07 -24.43 -1.02
C LEU A 276 -30.22 -24.30 0.25
N ASN A 277 -29.84 -25.39 0.90
CA ASN A 277 -28.96 -25.37 2.09
C ASN A 277 -27.52 -24.95 1.76
N ASP A 278 -27.17 -24.89 0.46
CA ASP A 278 -25.85 -24.53 -0.03
C ASP A 278 -25.74 -23.06 -0.45
N PHE A 279 -26.84 -22.30 -0.32
CA PHE A 279 -26.84 -20.88 -0.65
C PHE A 279 -25.84 -20.07 0.21
N GLY A 280 -24.96 -19.35 -0.46
CA GLY A 280 -23.95 -18.51 0.19
C GLY A 280 -22.72 -19.22 0.70
N LYS A 281 -22.62 -20.55 0.53
CA LYS A 281 -21.45 -21.36 0.87
C LYS A 281 -20.38 -21.30 -0.21
N ASP A 282 -19.14 -21.56 0.17
CA ASP A 282 -18.02 -21.72 -0.76
C ASP A 282 -17.22 -23.00 -0.42
N TYR A 283 -16.17 -23.29 -1.17
CA TYR A 283 -15.35 -24.50 -1.04
C TYR A 283 -14.87 -24.79 0.41
N ARG A 284 -14.75 -23.75 1.24
CA ARG A 284 -14.30 -23.88 2.66
C ARG A 284 -15.35 -24.56 3.53
N ASP A 285 -16.63 -24.33 3.23
CA ASP A 285 -17.74 -24.95 3.96
C ASP A 285 -17.83 -26.46 3.73
N TYR A 286 -17.20 -26.93 2.64
CA TYR A 286 -17.10 -28.34 2.27
C TYR A 286 -15.73 -28.94 2.59
N ASN A 287 -14.87 -28.24 3.35
CA ASN A 287 -13.51 -28.66 3.68
C ASN A 287 -12.63 -28.96 2.46
N LEU A 288 -12.93 -28.37 1.30
CA LEU A 288 -12.11 -28.54 0.11
C LEU A 288 -10.85 -27.69 0.21
N ALA A 289 -9.72 -28.27 -0.15
CA ALA A 289 -8.45 -27.54 -0.18
C ALA A 289 -8.35 -26.64 -1.44
N PRO A 290 -7.61 -25.54 -1.39
CA PRO A 290 -7.37 -24.73 -2.58
C PRO A 290 -6.68 -25.52 -3.69
N PHE A 291 -7.07 -25.24 -4.94
CA PHE A 291 -6.49 -25.79 -6.16
C PHE A 291 -5.91 -24.64 -6.97
N VAL A 292 -4.59 -24.60 -7.14
CA VAL A 292 -3.88 -23.39 -7.61
C VAL A 292 -3.09 -23.66 -8.85
N GLY A 293 -3.28 -22.87 -9.91
CA GLY A 293 -2.44 -22.82 -11.08
C GLY A 293 -1.51 -21.60 -11.04
N VAL A 294 -0.21 -21.83 -11.13
CA VAL A 294 0.82 -20.79 -11.19
C VAL A 294 1.45 -20.81 -12.59
N PHE A 295 1.30 -19.71 -13.33
CA PHE A 295 1.79 -19.64 -14.71
C PHE A 295 2.79 -18.49 -14.84
N ASP A 296 4.06 -18.84 -15.12
CA ASP A 296 5.10 -17.83 -15.41
C ASP A 296 5.24 -17.64 -16.91
N GLU A 297 5.03 -16.42 -17.38
CA GLU A 297 5.18 -15.99 -18.77
C GLU A 297 4.38 -16.82 -19.79
N ILE A 298 3.10 -17.05 -19.51
CA ILE A 298 2.19 -17.85 -20.35
C ILE A 298 2.11 -17.36 -21.81
N SER A 299 2.43 -16.09 -22.07
CA SER A 299 2.48 -15.53 -23.43
C SER A 299 3.47 -16.22 -24.36
N VAL A 300 4.50 -16.84 -23.82
CA VAL A 300 5.51 -17.56 -24.64
C VAL A 300 4.87 -18.67 -25.46
N VAL A 301 4.01 -19.48 -24.84
CA VAL A 301 3.38 -20.63 -25.52
C VAL A 301 2.19 -20.24 -26.42
N LYS A 302 1.66 -19.03 -26.28
CA LYS A 302 0.56 -18.57 -27.14
C LYS A 302 1.00 -18.32 -28.59
N ASN A 303 2.29 -18.18 -28.83
CA ASN A 303 2.83 -17.98 -30.18
C ASN A 303 3.13 -19.28 -30.93
N ASP A 304 3.17 -20.43 -30.24
CA ASP A 304 3.57 -21.70 -30.83
C ASP A 304 2.45 -22.36 -31.66
N ASP A 305 1.21 -22.33 -31.14
CA ASP A 305 0.04 -22.90 -31.81
C ASP A 305 -1.19 -22.06 -31.50
N LEU A 306 -1.78 -21.43 -32.51
CA LEU A 306 -2.94 -20.57 -32.40
C LEU A 306 -4.20 -21.27 -31.87
N LYS A 307 -4.37 -22.58 -32.13
CA LYS A 307 -5.54 -23.35 -31.63
C LYS A 307 -5.39 -23.58 -30.13
N VAL A 308 -4.21 -24.02 -29.71
CA VAL A 308 -3.89 -24.22 -28.29
C VAL A 308 -3.91 -22.89 -27.53
N ALA A 309 -3.42 -21.82 -28.13
CA ALA A 309 -3.49 -20.48 -27.56
C ALA A 309 -4.94 -20.03 -27.25
N LYS A 310 -5.85 -20.20 -28.22
CA LYS A 310 -7.28 -19.89 -28.03
C LYS A 310 -7.92 -20.76 -26.94
N GLU A 311 -7.53 -22.02 -26.86
CA GLU A 311 -7.99 -22.90 -25.79
C GLU A 311 -7.51 -22.44 -24.43
N ILE A 312 -6.22 -22.11 -24.30
CA ILE A 312 -5.62 -21.55 -23.08
C ILE A 312 -6.36 -20.29 -22.63
N ASP A 313 -6.58 -19.34 -23.54
CA ASP A 313 -7.29 -18.08 -23.22
C ASP A 313 -8.72 -18.33 -22.75
N ARG A 314 -9.45 -19.22 -23.42
CA ARG A 314 -10.82 -19.58 -23.06
C ARG A 314 -10.88 -20.25 -21.68
N LEU A 315 -10.05 -21.24 -21.43
CA LEU A 315 -10.01 -21.96 -20.15
C LEU A 315 -9.56 -21.05 -19.00
N LEU A 316 -8.53 -20.25 -19.24
CA LEU A 316 -8.02 -19.28 -18.25
C LEU A 316 -9.12 -18.29 -17.84
N ALA A 317 -9.86 -17.72 -18.81
CA ALA A 317 -10.96 -16.83 -18.54
C ALA A 317 -12.06 -17.53 -17.72
N GLN A 318 -12.44 -18.77 -18.09
CA GLN A 318 -13.45 -19.53 -17.35
C GLN A 318 -13.06 -19.81 -15.90
N VAL A 319 -11.79 -20.22 -15.68
CA VAL A 319 -11.27 -20.48 -14.34
C VAL A 319 -11.23 -19.20 -13.50
N ILE A 320 -10.80 -18.09 -14.08
CA ILE A 320 -10.73 -16.81 -13.37
C ILE A 320 -12.13 -16.30 -13.00
N MET A 321 -13.08 -16.36 -13.93
CA MET A 321 -14.45 -15.87 -13.69
C MET A 321 -15.24 -16.70 -12.67
N LYS A 322 -14.99 -17.99 -12.56
CA LYS A 322 -15.81 -18.92 -11.75
C LYS A 322 -15.05 -19.53 -10.57
N GLY A 323 -13.72 -19.56 -10.60
CA GLY A 323 -12.89 -20.36 -9.71
C GLY A 323 -13.03 -20.02 -8.22
N ARG A 324 -13.33 -18.77 -7.86
CA ARG A 324 -13.43 -18.31 -6.47
C ARG A 324 -14.34 -19.17 -5.61
N GLN A 325 -15.55 -19.44 -6.05
CA GLN A 325 -16.54 -20.19 -5.28
C GLN A 325 -16.08 -21.63 -5.05
N TYR A 326 -15.41 -22.22 -6.04
CA TYR A 326 -14.91 -23.59 -6.00
C TYR A 326 -13.52 -23.73 -5.36
N GLY A 327 -12.87 -22.63 -4.95
CA GLY A 327 -11.52 -22.65 -4.40
C GLY A 327 -10.43 -22.98 -5.43
N VAL A 328 -10.66 -22.62 -6.69
CA VAL A 328 -9.72 -22.79 -7.81
C VAL A 328 -9.13 -21.44 -8.16
N PHE A 329 -7.81 -21.28 -8.00
CA PHE A 329 -7.13 -19.98 -8.08
C PHE A 329 -6.03 -19.98 -9.14
N VAL A 330 -5.81 -18.81 -9.72
CA VAL A 330 -4.77 -18.58 -10.74
C VAL A 330 -3.81 -17.50 -10.25
N ILE A 331 -2.52 -17.74 -10.42
CA ILE A 331 -1.44 -16.78 -10.27
C ILE A 331 -0.77 -16.62 -11.62
N LEU A 332 -0.89 -15.45 -12.23
CA LEU A 332 -0.24 -15.08 -13.48
C LEU A 332 1.01 -14.27 -13.19
N ALA A 333 2.14 -14.70 -13.70
CA ALA A 333 3.38 -13.98 -13.59
C ALA A 333 3.90 -13.57 -14.97
N THR A 334 4.40 -12.35 -15.10
CA THR A 334 4.94 -11.85 -16.38
C THR A 334 6.04 -10.82 -16.16
N GLN A 335 6.97 -10.76 -17.12
CA GLN A 335 7.95 -9.67 -17.18
C GLN A 335 7.43 -8.48 -17.98
N LYS A 336 6.50 -8.72 -18.90
CA LYS A 336 5.91 -7.72 -19.78
C LYS A 336 4.39 -7.79 -19.69
N PRO A 337 3.79 -7.03 -18.78
CA PRO A 337 2.34 -6.94 -18.70
C PRO A 337 1.84 -6.08 -19.87
N ASP A 338 1.27 -6.72 -20.87
CA ASP A 338 0.59 -6.09 -22.00
C ASP A 338 -0.78 -6.76 -22.23
N ALA A 339 -1.59 -6.17 -23.10
CA ALA A 339 -2.93 -6.69 -23.38
C ALA A 339 -2.93 -8.05 -24.06
N ASP A 340 -1.87 -8.38 -24.81
CA ASP A 340 -1.71 -9.69 -25.46
C ASP A 340 -1.37 -10.77 -24.43
N THR A 341 -0.59 -10.42 -23.41
CA THR A 341 -0.22 -11.33 -22.32
C THR A 341 -1.38 -11.54 -21.35
N ILE A 342 -2.05 -10.45 -20.92
CA ILE A 342 -3.15 -10.45 -19.96
C ILE A 342 -4.27 -9.55 -20.50
N PRO A 343 -5.27 -10.11 -21.21
CA PRO A 343 -6.42 -9.35 -21.66
C PRO A 343 -7.12 -8.57 -20.54
N THR A 344 -7.65 -7.40 -20.85
CA THR A 344 -8.31 -6.52 -19.87
C THR A 344 -9.42 -7.24 -19.10
N SER A 345 -10.22 -8.06 -19.78
CA SER A 345 -11.30 -8.85 -19.16
C SER A 345 -10.81 -9.83 -18.09
N ILE A 346 -9.60 -10.37 -18.26
CA ILE A 346 -8.96 -11.22 -17.24
C ILE A 346 -8.39 -10.36 -16.11
N ARG A 347 -7.74 -9.26 -16.46
CA ARG A 347 -7.11 -8.36 -15.49
C ARG A 347 -8.13 -7.79 -14.50
N ASP A 348 -9.32 -7.45 -14.98
CA ASP A 348 -10.36 -6.83 -14.14
C ASP A 348 -10.94 -7.81 -13.10
N GLU A 349 -10.86 -9.11 -13.36
CA GLU A 349 -11.28 -10.16 -12.42
C GLU A 349 -10.21 -10.58 -11.42
N VAL A 350 -8.96 -10.12 -11.60
CA VAL A 350 -7.84 -10.47 -10.72
C VAL A 350 -7.69 -9.44 -9.61
N SER A 351 -7.85 -9.89 -8.37
CA SER A 351 -7.87 -8.99 -7.22
C SER A 351 -6.48 -8.58 -6.74
N LEU A 352 -5.54 -9.53 -6.59
CA LEU A 352 -4.17 -9.21 -6.17
C LEU A 352 -3.31 -8.82 -7.37
N ARG A 353 -2.80 -7.59 -7.35
CA ARG A 353 -1.94 -7.05 -8.40
C ARG A 353 -0.64 -6.55 -7.79
N VAL A 354 0.48 -7.10 -8.23
CA VAL A 354 1.82 -6.80 -7.68
C VAL A 354 2.80 -6.46 -8.79
N SER A 355 3.49 -5.34 -8.62
CA SER A 355 4.61 -4.92 -9.48
C SER A 355 5.89 -4.88 -8.66
N LEU A 356 6.93 -5.63 -9.08
CA LEU A 356 8.21 -5.72 -8.38
C LEU A 356 9.38 -5.23 -9.23
N GLY A 357 10.29 -4.49 -8.59
CA GLY A 357 11.44 -3.88 -9.25
C GLY A 357 11.05 -2.68 -10.11
N LYS A 358 12.02 -2.12 -10.81
CA LYS A 358 11.80 -0.93 -11.65
C LYS A 358 11.02 -1.28 -12.90
N MET A 359 9.84 -0.70 -13.06
CA MET A 359 8.97 -0.87 -14.21
C MET A 359 8.63 0.48 -14.84
N TYR A 360 8.40 0.50 -16.17
CA TYR A 360 7.92 1.69 -16.87
C TYR A 360 6.45 1.98 -16.53
N ARG A 361 6.02 3.22 -16.76
CA ARG A 361 4.67 3.70 -16.42
C ARG A 361 3.56 2.86 -17.07
N GLU A 362 3.73 2.49 -18.34
CA GLU A 362 2.77 1.63 -19.05
C GLU A 362 2.65 0.25 -18.37
N GLY A 363 3.77 -0.37 -18.03
CA GLY A 363 3.76 -1.66 -17.33
C GLY A 363 3.12 -1.58 -15.94
N LEU A 364 3.32 -0.48 -15.23
CA LEU A 364 2.65 -0.24 -13.94
C LEU A 364 1.14 -0.09 -14.12
N LYS A 365 0.67 0.67 -15.12
CA LYS A 365 -0.75 0.80 -15.44
C LYS A 365 -1.36 -0.54 -15.85
N MET A 366 -0.69 -1.28 -16.73
CA MET A 366 -1.14 -2.60 -17.18
C MET A 366 -1.18 -3.63 -16.04
N THR A 367 -0.36 -3.48 -15.01
CA THR A 367 -0.38 -4.39 -13.85
C THR A 367 -1.39 -3.98 -12.81
N LEU A 368 -1.35 -2.72 -12.39
CA LEU A 368 -2.07 -2.23 -11.21
C LEU A 368 -3.48 -1.71 -11.55
N GLY A 369 -3.68 -1.25 -12.79
CA GLY A 369 -4.91 -0.64 -13.30
C GLY A 369 -4.67 0.73 -13.90
N ASP A 370 -5.54 1.14 -14.83
CA ASP A 370 -5.43 2.41 -15.56
C ASP A 370 -5.91 3.62 -14.74
N ASP A 371 -6.67 3.38 -13.67
CA ASP A 371 -7.29 4.40 -12.83
C ASP A 371 -6.30 5.17 -11.94
N PHE A 372 -5.04 4.73 -11.89
CA PHE A 372 -4.04 5.31 -11.01
C PHE A 372 -3.10 6.25 -11.77
N ASP A 373 -3.45 7.53 -11.82
CA ASP A 373 -2.59 8.56 -12.43
C ASP A 373 -1.27 8.77 -11.69
N GLU A 374 -1.28 8.57 -10.37
CA GLU A 374 -0.14 8.78 -9.50
C GLU A 374 0.03 7.60 -8.52
N LEU A 375 1.25 7.09 -8.44
CA LEU A 375 1.63 6.08 -7.46
C LEU A 375 2.27 6.75 -6.23
N PRO A 376 2.19 6.13 -5.03
CA PRO A 376 2.86 6.62 -3.84
C PRO A 376 4.38 6.65 -4.05
N ALA A 377 5.07 7.51 -3.31
CA ALA A 377 6.52 7.52 -3.31
C ALA A 377 7.06 6.21 -2.71
N GLY A 378 7.84 5.47 -3.47
CA GLY A 378 8.35 4.17 -3.05
C GLY A 378 9.57 3.72 -3.83
N GLU A 379 10.37 2.88 -3.20
CA GLU A 379 11.53 2.27 -3.83
C GLU A 379 11.09 1.13 -4.77
N GLN A 380 11.71 1.05 -5.92
CA GLN A 380 11.50 0.01 -6.92
C GLN A 380 12.80 -0.78 -7.15
N SER A 381 13.40 -1.26 -6.08
CA SER A 381 14.55 -2.15 -6.11
C SER A 381 14.12 -3.62 -6.07
N GLN A 382 15.06 -4.55 -6.02
CA GLN A 382 14.77 -5.98 -5.98
C GLN A 382 13.85 -6.34 -4.80
N GLY A 383 12.72 -6.98 -5.09
CA GLY A 383 11.70 -7.35 -4.12
C GLY A 383 10.94 -6.17 -3.51
N GLN A 384 11.03 -4.99 -4.12
CA GLN A 384 10.27 -3.81 -3.72
C GLN A 384 9.48 -3.27 -4.92
N GLY A 385 8.34 -2.67 -4.65
CA GLY A 385 7.48 -2.12 -5.68
C GLY A 385 6.12 -1.72 -5.14
N PHE A 386 5.08 -2.08 -5.87
CA PHE A 386 3.70 -1.70 -5.54
C PHE A 386 2.79 -2.92 -5.51
N ILE A 387 1.76 -2.81 -4.66
CA ILE A 387 0.72 -3.81 -4.50
C ILE A 387 -0.64 -3.12 -4.47
N PHE A 388 -1.61 -3.76 -5.10
CA PHE A 388 -3.02 -3.39 -5.04
C PHE A 388 -3.87 -4.63 -4.82
N ILE A 389 -4.85 -4.56 -3.91
CA ILE A 389 -5.84 -5.62 -3.71
C ILE A 389 -7.21 -5.01 -3.99
N ASP A 390 -7.75 -5.34 -5.16
CA ASP A 390 -9.05 -4.87 -5.58
C ASP A 390 -10.15 -5.46 -4.69
N GLY A 391 -11.16 -4.64 -4.38
CA GLY A 391 -12.26 -5.01 -3.51
C GLY A 391 -11.97 -4.92 -2.00
N GLU A 392 -10.72 -4.69 -1.56
CA GLU A 392 -10.37 -4.51 -0.15
C GLU A 392 -10.59 -3.05 0.34
N GLY A 393 -11.17 -2.21 -0.50
CA GLY A 393 -11.44 -0.80 -0.19
C GLY A 393 -10.21 0.10 -0.27
N TRP A 394 -9.18 -0.32 -1.00
CA TRP A 394 -8.04 0.51 -1.32
C TRP A 394 -8.40 1.42 -2.50
N SER A 395 -8.15 2.72 -2.37
CA SER A 395 -8.37 3.68 -3.46
C SER A 395 -7.13 3.86 -4.34
N MET A 396 -5.97 3.34 -3.92
CA MET A 396 -4.72 3.44 -4.67
C MET A 396 -3.75 2.30 -4.31
N PRO A 397 -2.80 1.98 -5.21
CA PRO A 397 -1.74 1.04 -4.90
C PRO A 397 -0.89 1.50 -3.72
N ARG A 398 -0.36 0.54 -2.97
CA ARG A 398 0.49 0.78 -1.80
C ARG A 398 1.92 0.35 -2.08
N THR A 399 2.89 0.95 -1.39
CA THR A 399 4.26 0.46 -1.42
C THR A 399 4.34 -0.95 -0.83
N PHE A 400 5.19 -1.79 -1.42
CA PHE A 400 5.30 -3.19 -1.07
C PHE A 400 6.76 -3.66 -1.01
N LYS A 401 7.05 -4.48 0.00
CA LYS A 401 8.30 -5.21 0.13
C LYS A 401 7.97 -6.69 0.21
N SER A 402 8.26 -7.43 -0.86
CA SER A 402 7.97 -8.86 -0.91
C SER A 402 8.72 -9.61 0.20
N PRO A 403 8.19 -10.72 0.70
CA PRO A 403 8.92 -11.61 1.59
C PRO A 403 10.30 -11.96 1.04
N TRP A 404 11.28 -12.11 1.92
CA TRP A 404 12.68 -12.29 1.56
C TRP A 404 13.23 -13.59 2.10
N PHE A 405 13.87 -14.35 1.24
CA PHE A 405 14.62 -15.53 1.63
C PHE A 405 16.07 -15.12 1.91
N LYS A 406 16.52 -15.25 3.16
CA LYS A 406 17.92 -15.03 3.48
C LYS A 406 18.76 -16.13 2.84
N ASN A 407 19.87 -15.77 2.21
CA ASN A 407 20.78 -16.70 1.62
C ASN A 407 21.20 -17.76 2.66
N ASN A 408 21.06 -19.04 2.31
CA ASN A 408 21.38 -20.23 3.09
C ASN A 408 20.49 -20.56 4.32
N GLU A 409 19.45 -19.79 4.66
CA GLU A 409 18.59 -20.13 5.80
C GLU A 409 17.42 -21.08 5.41
N ILE A 410 17.01 -21.08 4.14
CA ILE A 410 15.98 -22.00 3.64
C ILE A 410 16.46 -22.63 2.35
N ASP A 411 16.66 -23.93 2.40
CA ASP A 411 16.70 -24.75 1.21
C ASP A 411 15.26 -24.82 0.66
N LEU A 412 15.00 -24.05 -0.41
CA LEU A 412 13.67 -23.97 -1.04
C LEU A 412 13.15 -25.36 -1.41
N PHE A 413 14.04 -26.24 -1.87
CA PHE A 413 13.68 -27.60 -2.24
C PHE A 413 13.25 -28.42 -1.04
N LYS A 414 13.97 -28.34 0.08
CA LYS A 414 13.54 -28.97 1.34
C LYS A 414 12.28 -28.35 1.92
N ALA A 415 12.08 -27.04 1.77
CA ALA A 415 10.87 -26.39 2.24
C ALA A 415 9.64 -26.86 1.46
N VAL A 416 9.74 -26.97 0.14
CA VAL A 416 8.64 -27.47 -0.70
C VAL A 416 8.38 -28.96 -0.41
N SER A 417 9.40 -29.81 -0.29
CA SER A 417 9.25 -31.24 -0.01
C SER A 417 8.62 -31.56 1.35
N LYS A 418 8.66 -30.62 2.28
CA LYS A 418 8.02 -30.80 3.60
C LYS A 418 6.50 -30.67 3.57
N TYR A 419 5.95 -29.98 2.59
CA TYR A 419 4.53 -29.66 2.47
C TYR A 419 3.84 -30.38 1.29
N ASN A 420 4.58 -31.25 0.59
CA ASN A 420 4.09 -32.04 -0.54
C ASN A 420 3.67 -33.50 -0.13
#